data_c7cabe05ba4b37d8b70ca689b49a8f1a
#
_entry.id   c7cabe05ba4b37d8b70ca689b49a8f1a
#
_cell.length_a   1.000
_cell.length_b   1.000
_cell.length_c   1.000
_cell.angle_alpha   90.00
_cell.angle_beta   90.00
_cell.angle_gamma   90.00
#
_symmetry.space_group_name_H-M   'P 1'
#
loop_
_entity.id
_entity.type
_entity.pdbx_description
1 polymer ?
#
loop_
_entity_poly.entity_id
_entity_poly.type
_entity_poly.pdbx_seq_one_letter_code
_entity_poly.pdbx_strand_id
1 'polypeptide(L)'
;MYTCDAAKCRQACKAVVKYYKLMEEIKCMELVVKHFSELSAEQIGRIAFLVGHHHTYTDVDGLDYQILLEADYIANASENGCSEKNVRNFIEIIMRTASGRRLAELVLCP
;
A
#
# COMPACT_ATOMS: atom_id res chain seq x y z
N MET A 1 -11.53 31.82 10.86
CA MET A 1 -11.59 30.75 9.86
C MET A 1 -10.19 30.53 9.29
N TYR A 2 -9.70 29.31 9.36
CA TYR A 2 -8.37 28.99 8.85
C TYR A 2 -8.45 28.78 7.34
N THR A 3 -7.74 29.62 6.60
CA THR A 3 -7.64 29.48 5.15
C THR A 3 -6.23 29.04 4.79
N CYS A 4 -6.10 27.92 4.12
CA CYS A 4 -4.82 27.38 3.69
C CYS A 4 -4.65 27.57 2.19
N ASP A 5 -3.51 28.14 1.79
CA ASP A 5 -3.08 28.17 0.40
C ASP A 5 -2.97 26.74 -0.12
N ALA A 6 -3.42 26.48 -1.34
CA ALA A 6 -3.41 25.14 -1.96
C ALA A 6 -2.02 24.52 -1.97
N ALA A 7 -0.98 25.30 -2.21
CA ALA A 7 0.42 24.80 -2.20
C ALA A 7 0.84 24.38 -0.79
N LYS A 8 0.50 25.18 0.23
CA LYS A 8 0.80 24.85 1.64
C LYS A 8 0.02 23.64 2.10
N CYS A 9 -1.24 23.48 1.69
CA CYS A 9 -2.06 22.32 2.01
C CYS A 9 -1.47 21.04 1.40
N ARG A 10 -1.02 21.10 0.17
CA ARG A 10 -0.34 19.96 -0.48
C ARG A 10 0.95 19.58 0.26
N GLN A 11 1.74 20.57 0.64
CA GLN A 11 2.97 20.34 1.41
C GLN A 11 2.69 19.68 2.77
N ALA A 12 1.68 20.20 3.47
CA ALA A 12 1.27 19.62 4.76
C ALA A 12 0.78 18.17 4.60
N CYS A 13 -0.01 17.89 3.57
CA CYS A 13 -0.47 16.53 3.27
C CYS A 13 0.69 15.58 2.98
N LYS A 14 1.68 16.01 2.20
CA LYS A 14 2.87 15.20 1.92
C LYS A 14 3.67 14.90 3.18
N ALA A 15 3.83 15.89 4.06
CA ALA A 15 4.53 15.71 5.33
C ALA A 15 3.81 14.71 6.24
N VAL A 16 2.49 14.80 6.32
CA VAL A 16 1.66 13.87 7.11
C VAL A 16 1.76 12.45 6.56
N VAL A 17 1.67 12.27 5.26
CA VAL A 17 1.80 10.95 4.62
C VAL A 17 3.18 10.36 4.92
N LYS A 18 4.24 11.14 4.81
CA LYS A 18 5.61 10.69 5.11
C LYS A 18 5.75 10.26 6.58
N TYR A 19 5.16 11.03 7.49
CA TYR A 19 5.16 10.71 8.92
C TYR A 19 4.46 9.38 9.19
N TYR A 20 3.28 9.17 8.63
CA TYR A 20 2.53 7.92 8.82
C TYR A 20 3.26 6.70 8.25
N LYS A 21 3.91 6.84 7.10
CA LYS A 21 4.73 5.78 6.53
C LYS A 21 5.86 5.37 7.49
N LEU A 22 6.57 6.36 8.02
CA LEU A 22 7.65 6.12 8.98
C LEU A 22 7.13 5.45 10.25
N MET A 23 6.01 5.89 10.77
CA MET A 23 5.40 5.30 11.96
C MET A 23 4.96 3.85 11.72
N GLU A 24 4.40 3.54 10.55
CA GLU A 24 4.03 2.18 10.18
C GLU A 24 5.25 1.27 10.09
N GLU A 25 6.35 1.76 9.50
CA GLU A 25 7.60 1.01 9.43
C GLU A 25 8.15 0.70 10.82
N ILE A 26 8.19 1.68 11.70
CA ILE A 26 8.71 1.51 13.06
C ILE A 26 7.86 0.50 13.84
N LYS A 27 6.54 0.62 13.80
CA LYS A 27 5.63 -0.31 14.48
C LYS A 27 5.77 -1.72 13.94
N CYS A 28 5.91 -1.88 12.64
CA CYS A 28 6.11 -3.16 12.00
C CYS A 28 7.42 -3.80 12.47
N MET A 29 8.51 -3.04 12.49
CA MET A 29 9.81 -3.54 12.96
C MET A 29 9.74 -4.02 14.41
N GLU A 30 9.11 -3.24 15.29
CA GLU A 30 8.95 -3.61 16.70
C GLU A 30 8.17 -4.92 16.86
N LEU A 31 7.05 -5.09 16.14
CA LEU A 31 6.23 -6.30 16.19
C LEU A 31 6.95 -7.52 15.63
N VAL A 32 7.64 -7.35 14.51
CA VAL A 32 8.35 -8.44 13.84
C VAL A 32 9.51 -8.93 14.71
N VAL A 33 10.29 -8.01 15.28
CA VAL A 33 11.39 -8.38 16.19
C VAL A 33 10.87 -9.12 17.42
N LYS A 34 9.73 -8.69 17.95
CA LYS A 34 9.13 -9.32 19.13
C LYS A 34 8.63 -10.74 18.88
N HIS A 35 8.03 -10.99 17.73
CA HIS A 35 7.31 -12.24 17.45
C HIS A 35 8.04 -13.20 16.51
N PHE A 36 9.02 -12.75 15.75
CA PHE A 36 9.72 -13.54 14.72
C PHE A 36 11.23 -13.41 14.85
N SER A 37 11.78 -14.04 15.90
CA SER A 37 13.20 -13.95 16.19
C SER A 37 14.11 -14.64 15.16
N GLU A 38 13.57 -15.52 14.32
CA GLU A 38 14.30 -16.25 13.30
C GLU A 38 14.57 -15.45 12.02
N LEU A 39 13.95 -14.28 11.87
CA LEU A 39 14.14 -13.46 10.68
C LEU A 39 15.46 -12.66 10.77
N SER A 40 16.14 -12.53 9.63
CA SER A 40 17.34 -11.71 9.54
C SER A 40 16.99 -10.23 9.59
N ALA A 41 17.99 -9.40 9.92
CA ALA A 41 17.82 -7.94 9.90
C ALA A 41 17.41 -7.43 8.52
N GLU A 42 17.93 -8.03 7.45
CA GLU A 42 17.57 -7.71 6.06
C GLU A 42 16.11 -8.02 5.77
N GLN A 43 15.63 -9.18 6.19
CA GLN A 43 14.23 -9.58 6.03
C GLN A 43 13.30 -8.65 6.80
N ILE A 44 13.63 -8.32 8.04
CA ILE A 44 12.87 -7.39 8.88
C ILE A 44 12.79 -6.01 8.21
N GLY A 45 13.92 -5.51 7.70
CA GLY A 45 13.97 -4.23 7.00
C GLY A 45 13.09 -4.22 5.74
N ARG A 46 13.09 -5.30 4.97
CA ARG A 46 12.25 -5.42 3.77
C ARG A 46 10.77 -5.45 4.12
N ILE A 47 10.37 -6.20 5.15
CA ILE A 47 8.99 -6.25 5.61
C ILE A 47 8.51 -4.86 6.05
N ALA A 48 9.32 -4.16 6.84
CA ALA A 48 9.00 -2.81 7.30
C ALA A 48 8.84 -1.83 6.13
N PHE A 49 9.73 -1.90 5.13
CA PHE A 49 9.66 -1.09 3.92
C PHE A 49 8.34 -1.35 3.18
N LEU A 50 7.98 -2.61 2.99
CA LEU A 50 6.75 -2.99 2.29
C LEU A 50 5.50 -2.47 3.01
N VAL A 51 5.45 -2.62 4.34
CA VAL A 51 4.33 -2.13 5.14
C VAL A 51 4.19 -0.61 5.03
N GLY A 52 5.31 0.11 5.11
CA GLY A 52 5.30 1.58 5.01
C GLY A 52 4.94 2.10 3.61
N HIS A 53 5.14 1.30 2.57
CA HIS A 53 4.99 1.74 1.17
C HIS A 53 3.82 1.11 0.41
N HIS A 54 3.03 0.23 1.03
CA HIS A 54 1.99 -0.52 0.30
C HIS A 54 0.84 0.34 -0.26
N HIS A 55 0.75 1.59 0.12
CA HIS A 55 -0.19 2.56 -0.48
C HIS A 55 0.47 3.45 -1.54
N THR A 56 1.74 3.24 -1.83
CA THR A 56 2.48 4.01 -2.84
C THR A 56 2.62 3.18 -4.11
N TYR A 57 2.04 3.66 -5.20
CA TYR A 57 1.97 2.92 -6.47
C TYR A 57 3.05 3.31 -7.47
N THR A 58 4.01 4.13 -7.07
CA THR A 58 5.16 4.55 -7.89
C THR A 58 6.44 3.93 -7.35
N ASP A 59 7.40 3.72 -8.24
CA ASP A 59 8.71 3.15 -7.90
C ASP A 59 8.60 1.80 -7.20
N VAL A 60 7.66 0.97 -7.69
CA VAL A 60 7.44 -0.37 -7.15
C VAL A 60 8.56 -1.28 -7.60
N ASP A 61 9.42 -1.64 -6.66
CA ASP A 61 10.53 -2.56 -6.90
C ASP A 61 10.24 -3.94 -6.30
N GLY A 62 10.31 -4.94 -7.13
CA GLY A 62 10.16 -6.31 -6.69
C GLY A 62 8.73 -6.84 -6.70
N LEU A 63 8.64 -8.15 -6.88
CA LEU A 63 7.36 -8.85 -6.98
C LEU A 63 6.61 -8.87 -5.64
N ASP A 64 7.33 -8.92 -4.53
CA ASP A 64 6.74 -8.88 -3.19
C ASP A 64 5.96 -7.58 -2.95
N TYR A 65 6.52 -6.45 -3.35
CA TYR A 65 5.86 -5.15 -3.27
C TYR A 65 4.62 -5.12 -4.17
N GLN A 66 4.77 -5.59 -5.40
CA GLN A 66 3.65 -5.61 -6.36
C GLN A 66 2.50 -6.48 -5.87
N ILE A 67 2.80 -7.67 -5.36
CA ILE A 67 1.77 -8.58 -4.82
C ILE A 67 1.05 -7.94 -3.63
N LEU A 68 1.79 -7.33 -2.72
CA LEU A 68 1.22 -6.73 -1.52
C LEU A 68 0.24 -5.59 -1.86
N LEU A 69 0.63 -4.69 -2.75
CA LEU A 69 -0.24 -3.57 -3.12
C LEU A 69 -1.49 -4.04 -3.89
N GLU A 70 -1.38 -5.07 -4.72
CA GLU A 70 -2.54 -5.64 -5.41
C GLU A 70 -3.51 -6.31 -4.43
N ALA A 71 -2.99 -7.11 -3.51
CA ALA A 71 -3.78 -7.79 -2.49
C ALA A 71 -4.47 -6.79 -1.55
N ASP A 72 -3.76 -5.76 -1.12
CA ASP A 72 -4.31 -4.72 -0.27
C ASP A 72 -5.46 -3.96 -0.96
N TYR A 73 -5.29 -3.63 -2.23
CA TYR A 73 -6.35 -2.98 -3.01
C TYR A 73 -7.61 -3.85 -3.11
N ILE A 74 -7.43 -5.13 -3.43
CA ILE A 74 -8.56 -6.06 -3.55
C ILE A 74 -9.32 -6.16 -2.22
N ALA A 75 -8.60 -6.32 -1.12
CA ALA A 75 -9.20 -6.42 0.20
C ALA A 75 -9.97 -5.15 0.58
N ASN A 76 -9.36 -3.99 0.40
CA ASN A 76 -9.99 -2.71 0.73
C ASN A 76 -11.20 -2.41 -0.16
N ALA A 77 -11.11 -2.65 -1.45
CA ALA A 77 -12.22 -2.45 -2.38
C ALA A 77 -13.38 -3.40 -2.08
N SER A 78 -13.08 -4.63 -1.69
CA SER A 78 -14.08 -5.63 -1.32
C SER A 78 -14.83 -5.23 -0.05
N GLU A 79 -14.11 -4.71 0.96
CA GLU A 79 -14.70 -4.32 2.24
C GLU A 79 -15.47 -3.00 2.17
N ASN A 80 -14.91 -2.00 1.50
CA ASN A 80 -15.42 -0.63 1.54
C ASN A 80 -16.24 -0.25 0.31
N GLY A 81 -16.25 -1.11 -0.69
CA GLY A 81 -16.87 -0.83 -1.97
C GLY A 81 -16.02 0.09 -2.82
N CYS A 82 -16.11 -0.07 -4.12
CA CYS A 82 -15.41 0.76 -5.09
C CYS A 82 -16.20 0.75 -6.38
N SER A 83 -16.22 1.88 -7.11
CA SER A 83 -16.93 1.93 -8.39
C SER A 83 -16.27 0.98 -9.40
N GLU A 84 -17.06 0.43 -10.30
CA GLU A 84 -16.57 -0.44 -11.37
C GLU A 84 -15.51 0.27 -12.22
N LYS A 85 -15.69 1.55 -12.46
CA LYS A 85 -14.71 2.37 -13.21
C LYS A 85 -13.36 2.44 -12.50
N ASN A 86 -13.35 2.67 -11.19
CA ASN A 86 -12.12 2.71 -10.40
C ASN A 86 -11.41 1.36 -10.39
N VAL A 87 -12.17 0.29 -10.24
CA VAL A 87 -11.63 -1.08 -10.25
C VAL A 87 -10.98 -1.38 -11.61
N ARG A 88 -11.65 -1.09 -12.70
CA ARG A 88 -11.11 -1.33 -14.04
C ARG A 88 -9.87 -0.50 -14.33
N ASN A 89 -9.87 0.77 -13.89
CA ASN A 89 -8.69 1.62 -14.03
C ASN A 89 -7.51 1.07 -13.23
N PHE A 90 -7.74 0.61 -12.01
CA PHE A 90 -6.68 0.02 -11.19
C PHE A 90 -6.12 -1.25 -11.84
N ILE A 91 -6.99 -2.12 -12.35
CA ILE A 91 -6.57 -3.35 -13.03
C ILE A 91 -5.68 -3.02 -14.23
N GLU A 92 -6.07 -2.05 -15.06
CA GLU A 92 -5.31 -1.68 -16.25
C GLU A 92 -3.97 -1.02 -15.92
N ILE A 93 -3.96 -0.08 -14.98
CA ILE A 93 -2.82 0.82 -14.76
C ILE A 93 -1.84 0.26 -13.73
N ILE A 94 -2.34 -0.34 -12.67
CA ILE A 94 -1.53 -0.71 -11.51
C ILE A 94 -1.25 -2.21 -11.45
N MET A 95 -2.26 -3.05 -11.71
CA MET A 95 -2.09 -4.49 -11.58
C MET A 95 -1.21 -5.06 -12.68
N ARG A 96 -0.23 -5.87 -12.28
CA ARG A 96 0.75 -6.46 -13.20
C ARG A 96 0.81 -7.97 -13.12
N THR A 97 0.35 -8.58 -12.03
CA THR A 97 0.34 -10.04 -11.92
C THR A 97 -0.94 -10.61 -12.55
N ALA A 98 -0.80 -11.71 -13.27
CA ALA A 98 -1.94 -12.41 -13.87
C ALA A 98 -2.91 -12.90 -12.80
N SER A 99 -2.40 -13.44 -11.71
CA SER A 99 -3.21 -13.92 -10.59
C SER A 99 -3.97 -12.78 -9.90
N GLY A 100 -3.33 -11.64 -9.71
CA GLY A 100 -3.97 -10.46 -9.10
C GLY A 100 -5.09 -9.93 -9.96
N ARG A 101 -4.87 -9.81 -11.28
CA ARG A 101 -5.90 -9.38 -12.22
C ARG A 101 -7.10 -10.31 -12.22
N ARG A 102 -6.85 -11.61 -12.26
CA ARG A 102 -7.91 -12.62 -12.25
C ARG A 102 -8.71 -12.57 -10.95
N LEU A 103 -8.03 -12.46 -9.82
CA LEU A 103 -8.68 -12.37 -8.51
C LEU A 103 -9.53 -11.11 -8.40
N ALA A 104 -9.02 -9.98 -8.85
CA ALA A 104 -9.75 -8.71 -8.85
C ALA A 104 -11.03 -8.81 -9.70
N GLU A 105 -10.94 -9.41 -10.87
CA GLU A 105 -12.12 -9.60 -11.74
C GLU A 105 -13.16 -10.50 -11.06
N LEU A 106 -12.73 -11.58 -10.41
CA LEU A 106 -13.65 -12.52 -9.76
C LEU A 106 -14.32 -11.91 -8.52
N VAL A 107 -13.58 -11.11 -7.75
CA VAL A 107 -14.07 -10.56 -6.47
C VAL A 107 -14.77 -9.22 -6.66
N LEU A 108 -14.22 -8.34 -7.49
CA LEU A 108 -14.67 -6.95 -7.61
C LEU A 108 -15.55 -6.69 -8.83
N CYS A 109 -15.49 -7.57 -9.84
CA CYS A 109 -16.28 -7.45 -11.07
C CYS A 109 -17.02 -8.77 -11.34
N PRO A 110 -17.92 -9.19 -10.44
CA PRO A 110 -18.65 -10.45 -10.61
C PRO A 110 -19.63 -10.44 -11.79
#